data_07292a28414470500055a4fb0898458a
#
_entry.id   07292a28414470500055a4fb0898458a
#
_cell.length_a   1.000
_cell.length_b   1.000
_cell.length_c   1.000
_cell.angle_alpha   90.00
_cell.angle_beta   90.00
_cell.angle_gamma   90.00
#
_symmetry.space_group_name_H-M   'P 1'
#
loop_
_entity.id
_entity.type
_entity.pdbx_description
1 polymer ?
#
loop_
_entity_poly.entity_id
_entity_poly.type
_entity_poly.pdbx_seq_one_letter_code
_entity_poly.pdbx_strand_id
1 'polypeptide(L)'
;MSEDYENMTVAQLKELLKEADLPVSGKKADLIARLAESSAVEEVETSDSNDEDWDDDGDWDDEVVEGHVAKQKPVLDDATKAALALRSEQKKKTPSFRRTEWFRYKRLSRSGWRAPHGMDSKQRRNYKYRSALVRVGHGKVAAARGLHPSGFREVMVQNTTDLEIIDPETEAARVGRSVGGRKREQIYSRADELGIRVLNRRRDI
;
A
#
# COMPACT_ATOMS: atom_id res chain seq x y z
N MET A 1 -1.41 -37.52 -9.71
CA MET A 1 -1.18 -38.50 -10.80
C MET A 1 -1.33 -37.75 -12.10
N SER A 2 -0.23 -37.53 -12.83
CA SER A 2 -0.27 -36.91 -14.15
C SER A 2 -0.94 -37.89 -15.10
N GLU A 3 -2.19 -37.68 -15.40
CA GLU A 3 -2.90 -38.42 -16.40
C GLU A 3 -2.24 -38.15 -17.77
N ASP A 4 -2.00 -39.23 -18.56
CA ASP A 4 -1.35 -39.16 -19.87
C ASP A 4 -2.28 -38.55 -20.92
N TYR A 5 -2.54 -37.26 -20.81
CA TYR A 5 -3.38 -36.49 -21.76
C TYR A 5 -2.87 -36.54 -23.21
N GLU A 6 -1.56 -36.84 -23.38
CA GLU A 6 -0.95 -36.95 -24.70
C GLU A 6 -1.52 -38.13 -25.54
N ASN A 7 -1.92 -39.22 -24.88
CA ASN A 7 -2.42 -40.42 -25.50
C ASN A 7 -3.93 -40.38 -25.78
N MET A 8 -4.66 -39.37 -25.27
CA MET A 8 -6.10 -39.24 -25.43
C MET A 8 -6.47 -38.65 -26.81
N THR A 9 -7.66 -39.06 -27.29
CA THR A 9 -8.23 -38.49 -28.50
C THR A 9 -8.82 -37.10 -28.24
N VAL A 10 -8.88 -36.27 -29.29
CA VAL A 10 -9.46 -34.92 -29.18
C VAL A 10 -10.91 -34.91 -28.66
N ALA A 11 -11.68 -35.98 -28.93
CA ALA A 11 -13.03 -36.14 -28.43
C ALA A 11 -13.08 -36.32 -26.92
N GLN A 12 -12.21 -37.16 -26.37
CA GLN A 12 -12.08 -37.40 -24.93
C GLN A 12 -11.56 -36.16 -24.17
N LEU A 13 -10.57 -35.43 -24.72
CA LEU A 13 -10.08 -34.18 -24.12
C LEU A 13 -11.17 -33.09 -24.07
N LYS A 14 -12.07 -33.05 -25.08
CA LYS A 14 -13.20 -32.12 -25.06
C LYS A 14 -14.29 -32.50 -24.07
N GLU A 15 -14.49 -33.76 -23.77
CA GLU A 15 -15.40 -34.21 -22.72
C GLU A 15 -14.87 -33.85 -21.33
N LEU A 16 -13.60 -34.09 -21.06
CA LEU A 16 -12.95 -33.68 -19.79
C LEU A 16 -13.00 -32.17 -19.59
N LEU A 17 -12.75 -31.37 -20.63
CA LEU A 17 -12.86 -29.92 -20.56
C LEU A 17 -14.30 -29.45 -20.33
N LYS A 18 -15.30 -30.19 -20.81
CA LYS A 18 -16.73 -29.90 -20.54
C LYS A 18 -17.11 -30.24 -19.10
N GLU A 19 -16.58 -31.31 -18.52
CA GLU A 19 -16.78 -31.67 -17.12
C GLU A 19 -16.12 -30.63 -16.20
N ALA A 20 -14.98 -30.07 -16.61
CA ALA A 20 -14.26 -29.01 -15.89
C ALA A 20 -14.79 -27.59 -16.18
N ASP A 21 -15.90 -27.44 -16.92
CA ASP A 21 -16.52 -26.15 -17.33
C ASP A 21 -15.56 -25.21 -18.08
N LEU A 22 -14.58 -25.76 -18.81
CA LEU A 22 -13.54 -25.01 -19.53
C LEU A 22 -13.85 -24.91 -21.04
N PRO A 23 -13.34 -23.89 -21.73
CA PRO A 23 -13.60 -23.68 -23.14
C PRO A 23 -12.99 -24.81 -24.00
N VAL A 24 -13.82 -25.47 -24.79
CA VAL A 24 -13.49 -26.67 -25.62
C VAL A 24 -12.95 -26.34 -27.01
N SER A 25 -12.60 -25.09 -27.31
CA SER A 25 -12.09 -24.62 -28.59
C SER A 25 -10.58 -24.58 -28.64
N GLY A 26 -9.91 -25.05 -29.71
CA GLY A 26 -8.49 -25.00 -29.93
C GLY A 26 -7.90 -26.27 -30.54
N LYS A 27 -6.58 -26.28 -30.75
CA LYS A 27 -5.81 -27.45 -31.21
C LYS A 27 -5.57 -28.43 -30.04
N LYS A 28 -5.27 -29.71 -30.34
CA LYS A 28 -5.02 -30.75 -29.32
C LYS A 28 -4.04 -30.31 -28.25
N ALA A 29 -2.97 -29.62 -28.62
CA ALA A 29 -1.96 -29.10 -27.66
C ALA A 29 -2.56 -28.06 -26.70
N ASP A 30 -3.44 -27.18 -27.19
CA ASP A 30 -4.09 -26.13 -26.36
C ASP A 30 -5.10 -26.76 -25.38
N LEU A 31 -5.76 -27.85 -25.73
CA LEU A 31 -6.68 -28.58 -24.86
C LEU A 31 -5.94 -29.32 -23.73
N ILE A 32 -4.79 -29.91 -24.05
CA ILE A 32 -3.92 -30.56 -23.06
C ILE A 32 -3.35 -29.54 -22.06
N ALA A 33 -2.87 -28.38 -22.56
CA ALA A 33 -2.33 -27.31 -21.69
C ALA A 33 -3.37 -26.82 -20.68
N ARG A 34 -4.64 -26.62 -21.10
CA ARG A 34 -5.73 -26.20 -20.20
C ARG A 34 -6.09 -27.24 -19.15
N LEU A 35 -6.08 -28.52 -19.50
CA LEU A 35 -6.33 -29.60 -18.53
C LEU A 35 -5.19 -29.73 -17.53
N ALA A 36 -3.93 -29.55 -17.96
CA ALA A 36 -2.79 -29.55 -17.08
C ALA A 36 -2.79 -28.34 -16.13
N GLU A 37 -3.21 -27.19 -16.60
CA GLU A 37 -3.37 -25.97 -15.80
C GLU A 37 -4.49 -26.11 -14.73
N SER A 38 -5.63 -26.70 -15.11
CA SER A 38 -6.74 -26.92 -14.17
C SER A 38 -6.41 -27.95 -13.09
N SER A 39 -5.72 -29.05 -13.44
CA SER A 39 -5.30 -30.05 -12.45
C SER A 39 -4.22 -29.52 -11.49
N ALA A 40 -3.37 -28.57 -11.91
CA ALA A 40 -2.40 -27.90 -11.05
C ALA A 40 -3.08 -26.91 -10.07
N VAL A 41 -4.22 -26.35 -10.44
CA VAL A 41 -5.00 -25.43 -9.58
C VAL A 41 -5.78 -26.20 -8.50
N GLU A 42 -6.30 -27.42 -8.79
CA GLU A 42 -7.00 -28.25 -7.79
C GLU A 42 -6.09 -28.78 -6.68
N GLU A 43 -4.79 -28.98 -6.92
CA GLU A 43 -3.83 -29.38 -5.87
C GLU A 43 -3.45 -28.25 -4.92
N VAL A 44 -3.74 -26.98 -5.24
CA VAL A 44 -3.44 -25.81 -4.41
C VAL A 44 -4.64 -25.37 -3.55
N GLU A 45 -5.88 -25.77 -3.88
CA GLU A 45 -7.09 -25.31 -3.17
C GLU A 45 -7.49 -26.10 -1.92
N THR A 46 -6.67 -27.04 -1.42
CA THR A 46 -6.97 -27.76 -0.16
C THR A 46 -6.20 -27.28 1.06
N SER A 47 -5.61 -26.09 1.02
CA SER A 47 -5.10 -25.46 2.22
C SER A 47 -5.39 -23.95 2.20
N ASP A 48 -6.32 -23.59 3.05
CA ASP A 48 -6.54 -22.28 3.64
C ASP A 48 -7.61 -21.37 3.00
N SER A 49 -8.76 -21.44 3.65
CA SER A 49 -9.80 -20.43 3.62
C SER A 49 -9.41 -19.22 4.49
N ASN A 50 -9.59 -18.04 3.97
CA ASN A 50 -9.58 -16.69 4.55
C ASN A 50 -8.29 -15.91 4.33
N ASP A 51 -8.33 -15.04 3.33
CA ASP A 51 -8.23 -13.59 3.49
C ASP A 51 -8.31 -12.96 2.09
N GLU A 52 -9.40 -12.25 1.84
CA GLU A 52 -9.51 -11.33 0.71
C GLU A 52 -8.54 -10.17 0.97
N ASP A 53 -7.32 -10.28 0.48
CA ASP A 53 -6.37 -9.18 0.48
C ASP A 53 -6.14 -8.71 -0.96
N TRP A 54 -6.55 -7.48 -1.22
CA TRP A 54 -6.34 -6.75 -2.45
C TRP A 54 -4.88 -6.31 -2.51
N ASP A 55 -3.97 -7.20 -2.91
CA ASP A 55 -2.62 -6.85 -3.30
C ASP A 55 -2.52 -6.88 -4.83
N ASP A 56 -2.80 -5.74 -5.44
CA ASP A 56 -2.31 -5.37 -6.76
C ASP A 56 -0.81 -5.03 -6.62
N ASP A 57 0.00 -6.05 -6.44
CA ASP A 57 1.45 -5.95 -6.50
C ASP A 57 1.94 -6.53 -7.83
N GLY A 58 2.09 -5.63 -8.81
CA GLY A 58 2.87 -5.92 -9.99
C GLY A 58 4.21 -6.56 -9.60
N ASP A 59 4.45 -7.71 -10.21
CA ASP A 59 5.67 -8.51 -10.17
C ASP A 59 6.91 -7.63 -10.39
N TRP A 60 7.45 -7.10 -9.28
CA TRP A 60 8.78 -6.52 -9.27
C TRP A 60 9.72 -7.63 -8.87
N ASP A 61 10.45 -8.15 -9.86
CA ASP A 61 11.62 -9.02 -9.66
C ASP A 61 12.38 -8.53 -8.42
N ASP A 62 12.17 -9.23 -7.32
CA ASP A 62 12.85 -8.98 -6.05
C ASP A 62 14.25 -9.58 -6.18
N GLU A 63 15.14 -8.85 -6.88
CA GLU A 63 16.57 -9.10 -6.80
C GLU A 63 16.91 -9.06 -5.30
N VAL A 64 17.15 -10.23 -4.72
CA VAL A 64 17.54 -10.41 -3.32
C VAL A 64 18.85 -9.65 -3.11
N VAL A 65 18.71 -8.37 -2.81
CA VAL A 65 19.83 -7.56 -2.30
C VAL A 65 20.14 -8.10 -0.91
N GLU A 66 21.24 -8.82 -0.79
CA GLU A 66 21.78 -9.28 0.47
C GLU A 66 21.76 -8.13 1.48
N GLY A 67 20.96 -8.24 2.53
CA GLY A 67 20.85 -7.24 3.59
C GLY A 67 19.47 -6.62 3.81
N HIS A 68 18.40 -7.09 3.14
CA HIS A 68 17.05 -6.61 3.44
C HIS A 68 16.54 -7.19 4.76
N VAL A 69 16.81 -6.49 5.86
CA VAL A 69 16.17 -6.79 7.15
C VAL A 69 14.66 -6.56 7.01
N ALA A 70 13.85 -7.57 7.33
CA ALA A 70 12.40 -7.49 7.27
C ALA A 70 11.90 -6.22 7.99
N LYS A 71 11.07 -5.43 7.31
CA LYS A 71 10.56 -4.18 7.88
C LYS A 71 9.75 -4.49 9.13
N GLN A 72 10.19 -4.00 10.26
CA GLN A 72 9.51 -4.17 11.54
C GLN A 72 8.10 -3.57 11.47
N LYS A 73 7.11 -4.31 11.97
CA LYS A 73 5.72 -3.86 12.10
C LYS A 73 5.47 -3.42 13.54
N PRO A 74 4.65 -2.39 13.80
CA PRO A 74 4.34 -1.96 15.16
C PRO A 74 3.43 -2.97 15.87
N VAL A 75 3.59 -3.07 17.18
CA VAL A 75 2.62 -3.75 18.04
C VAL A 75 1.44 -2.78 18.25
N LEU A 76 0.26 -3.15 17.80
CA LEU A 76 -0.93 -2.29 17.83
C LEU A 76 -2.08 -2.98 18.57
N ASP A 77 -2.78 -2.21 19.38
CA ASP A 77 -4.05 -2.63 19.96
C ASP A 77 -5.14 -2.74 18.89
N ASP A 78 -6.10 -3.61 19.07
CA ASP A 78 -7.21 -3.80 18.13
C ASP A 78 -8.03 -2.52 17.92
N ALA A 79 -8.15 -1.69 18.96
CA ALA A 79 -8.79 -0.38 18.87
C ALA A 79 -8.02 0.58 17.93
N THR A 80 -6.69 0.57 17.99
CA THR A 80 -5.84 1.40 17.11
C THR A 80 -5.81 0.86 15.69
N LYS A 81 -5.82 -0.46 15.48
CA LYS A 81 -5.97 -1.08 14.15
C LYS A 81 -7.30 -0.67 13.50
N ALA A 82 -8.40 -0.78 14.21
CA ALA A 82 -9.73 -0.36 13.75
C ALA A 82 -9.76 1.15 13.42
N ALA A 83 -9.12 1.99 14.25
CA ALA A 83 -9.02 3.43 14.01
C ALA A 83 -8.19 3.77 12.77
N LEU A 84 -7.13 3.02 12.48
CA LEU A 84 -6.30 3.18 11.28
C LEU A 84 -7.07 2.75 10.02
N ALA A 85 -7.80 1.64 10.06
CA ALA A 85 -8.67 1.17 8.98
C ALA A 85 -9.74 2.23 8.67
N LEU A 86 -10.48 2.70 9.68
CA LEU A 86 -11.48 3.75 9.55
C LEU A 86 -10.88 5.05 8.98
N ARG A 87 -9.68 5.43 9.42
CA ARG A 87 -8.95 6.58 8.87
C ARG A 87 -8.64 6.39 7.38
N SER A 88 -8.25 5.21 6.94
CA SER A 88 -7.97 4.92 5.53
C SER A 88 -9.22 5.05 4.67
N GLU A 89 -10.35 4.51 5.11
CA GLU A 89 -11.64 4.66 4.45
C GLU A 89 -12.09 6.12 4.37
N GLN A 90 -12.01 6.84 5.48
CA GLN A 90 -12.33 8.27 5.50
C GLN A 90 -11.45 9.05 4.55
N LYS A 91 -10.16 8.71 4.44
CA LYS A 91 -9.23 9.34 3.50
C LYS A 91 -9.64 9.10 2.05
N LYS A 92 -10.12 7.89 1.70
CA LYS A 92 -10.64 7.59 0.35
C LYS A 92 -11.89 8.42 0.03
N LYS A 93 -12.79 8.62 1.00
CA LYS A 93 -14.04 9.38 0.86
C LYS A 93 -13.85 10.91 0.95
N THR A 94 -12.77 11.39 1.57
CA THR A 94 -12.53 12.83 1.77
C THR A 94 -12.12 13.49 0.47
N PRO A 95 -12.79 14.60 0.06
CA PRO A 95 -12.43 15.31 -1.15
C PRO A 95 -11.05 15.96 -1.05
N SER A 96 -10.38 16.06 -2.18
CA SER A 96 -9.11 16.77 -2.28
C SER A 96 -9.36 18.29 -2.19
N PHE A 97 -8.95 18.90 -1.08
CA PHE A 97 -9.07 20.36 -0.87
C PHE A 97 -8.00 21.09 -1.65
N ARG A 98 -8.39 21.68 -2.75
CA ARG A 98 -7.50 22.41 -3.64
C ARG A 98 -7.91 23.86 -3.75
N ARG A 99 -6.95 24.71 -4.11
CA ARG A 99 -7.19 26.13 -4.33
C ARG A 99 -8.10 26.34 -5.53
N THR A 100 -8.94 27.39 -5.50
CA THR A 100 -9.77 27.79 -6.64
C THR A 100 -8.89 27.94 -7.89
N GLU A 101 -9.33 27.38 -9.04
CA GLU A 101 -8.64 27.42 -10.34
C GLU A 101 -7.22 26.78 -10.35
N TRP A 102 -6.96 25.86 -9.44
CA TRP A 102 -5.69 25.09 -9.38
C TRP A 102 -5.34 24.40 -10.72
N PHE A 103 -6.34 24.03 -11.50
CA PHE A 103 -6.15 23.38 -12.81
C PHE A 103 -5.74 24.35 -13.91
N ARG A 104 -6.05 25.64 -13.77
CA ARG A 104 -5.76 26.69 -14.75
C ARG A 104 -4.32 27.22 -14.66
N TYR A 105 -3.83 27.40 -13.43
CA TYR A 105 -2.57 28.10 -13.19
C TYR A 105 -1.58 27.24 -12.45
N LYS A 106 -0.42 26.97 -13.08
CA LYS A 106 0.67 26.16 -12.52
C LYS A 106 1.10 26.64 -11.12
N ARG A 107 1.14 27.95 -10.87
CA ARG A 107 1.44 28.51 -9.55
C ARG A 107 0.41 28.12 -8.48
N LEU A 108 -0.87 28.00 -8.84
CA LEU A 108 -1.95 27.62 -7.93
C LEU A 108 -2.02 26.13 -7.69
N SER A 109 -1.65 25.30 -8.68
CA SER A 109 -1.61 23.84 -8.51
C SER A 109 -0.59 23.39 -7.50
N ARG A 110 0.52 24.14 -7.36
CA ARG A 110 1.60 23.87 -6.39
C ARG A 110 1.33 24.42 -4.99
N SER A 111 0.35 25.32 -4.84
CA SER A 111 0.01 25.92 -3.55
C SER A 111 -1.00 25.07 -2.79
N GLY A 112 -0.88 25.05 -1.46
CA GLY A 112 -1.85 24.38 -0.60
C GLY A 112 -3.20 25.09 -0.58
N TRP A 113 -4.14 24.54 0.16
CA TRP A 113 -5.46 25.11 0.38
C TRP A 113 -5.39 26.54 0.92
N ARG A 114 -6.26 27.41 0.37
CA ARG A 114 -6.55 28.75 0.88
C ARG A 114 -8.06 28.96 0.86
N ALA A 115 -8.62 29.48 1.94
CA ALA A 115 -10.04 29.83 2.00
C ALA A 115 -10.39 30.93 0.99
N PRO A 116 -11.46 30.78 0.23
CA PRO A 116 -11.89 31.80 -0.70
C PRO A 116 -12.58 32.97 0.04
N HIS A 117 -12.10 34.19 -0.17
CA HIS A 117 -12.61 35.40 0.51
C HIS A 117 -13.37 36.37 -0.43
N GLY A 118 -13.15 36.29 -1.74
CA GLY A 118 -13.78 37.21 -2.70
C GLY A 118 -15.31 37.19 -2.64
N MET A 119 -15.97 38.35 -2.74
CA MET A 119 -17.43 38.44 -2.67
C MET A 119 -18.12 37.64 -3.77
N ASP A 120 -17.57 37.60 -4.97
CA ASP A 120 -18.11 36.86 -6.11
C ASP A 120 -17.55 35.43 -6.24
N SER A 121 -16.76 34.97 -5.26
CA SER A 121 -16.23 33.60 -5.28
C SER A 121 -17.36 32.60 -5.19
N LYS A 122 -17.60 31.88 -6.28
CA LYS A 122 -18.61 30.82 -6.37
C LYS A 122 -18.26 29.62 -5.47
N GLN A 123 -16.99 29.39 -5.18
CA GLN A 123 -16.57 28.42 -4.18
C GLN A 123 -16.95 28.88 -2.76
N ARG A 124 -16.76 30.14 -2.40
CA ARG A 124 -17.22 30.70 -1.13
C ARG A 124 -18.72 30.55 -0.95
N ARG A 125 -19.48 30.84 -2.04
CA ARG A 125 -20.94 30.65 -2.07
C ARG A 125 -21.38 29.17 -2.10
N ASN A 126 -20.43 28.23 -2.13
CA ASN A 126 -20.68 26.80 -2.11
C ASN A 126 -21.52 26.25 -3.27
N TYR A 127 -21.31 26.79 -4.50
CA TYR A 127 -21.95 26.21 -5.67
C TYR A 127 -21.47 24.78 -5.90
N LYS A 128 -22.38 23.82 -6.12
CA LYS A 128 -22.12 22.38 -6.19
C LYS A 128 -21.09 21.97 -7.25
N TYR A 129 -20.97 22.73 -8.35
CA TYR A 129 -19.98 22.44 -9.41
C TYR A 129 -18.55 22.89 -9.07
N ARG A 130 -18.34 23.60 -7.96
CA ARG A 130 -17.01 24.00 -7.49
C ARG A 130 -16.44 22.97 -6.51
N SER A 131 -15.09 23.01 -6.36
CA SER A 131 -14.38 22.15 -5.42
C SER A 131 -14.93 22.30 -3.99
N ALA A 132 -14.90 21.20 -3.23
CA ALA A 132 -15.36 21.19 -1.87
C ALA A 132 -14.61 22.19 -0.97
N LEU A 133 -15.33 22.75 -0.01
CA LEU A 133 -14.77 23.59 1.06
C LEU A 133 -14.32 22.73 2.24
N VAL A 134 -13.25 23.16 2.91
CA VAL A 134 -12.87 22.60 4.21
C VAL A 134 -13.94 23.00 5.23
N ARG A 135 -14.56 21.99 5.87
CA ARG A 135 -15.62 22.16 6.87
C ARG A 135 -15.41 21.22 8.05
N VAL A 136 -16.14 21.48 9.12
CA VAL A 136 -16.32 20.56 10.24
C VAL A 136 -16.89 19.24 9.69
N GLY A 137 -16.43 18.08 10.18
CA GLY A 137 -16.81 16.77 9.67
C GLY A 137 -15.75 16.09 8.78
N HIS A 138 -14.77 16.86 8.27
CA HIS A 138 -13.59 16.29 7.59
C HIS A 138 -12.39 16.10 8.52
N GLY A 139 -12.63 16.00 9.82
CA GLY A 139 -11.60 15.75 10.83
C GLY A 139 -11.06 14.31 10.73
N LYS A 140 -9.86 14.12 11.26
CA LYS A 140 -9.25 12.80 11.35
C LYS A 140 -9.74 12.07 12.60
N VAL A 141 -9.79 10.75 12.56
CA VAL A 141 -10.06 9.88 13.71
C VAL A 141 -9.07 10.22 14.85
N ALA A 142 -9.57 10.51 16.03
CA ALA A 142 -8.76 10.99 17.15
C ALA A 142 -7.67 10.00 17.57
N ALA A 143 -8.01 8.71 17.70
CA ALA A 143 -7.08 7.65 18.08
C ALA A 143 -5.94 7.44 17.04
N ALA A 144 -6.22 7.63 15.75
CA ALA A 144 -5.22 7.48 14.69
C ALA A 144 -4.52 8.79 14.31
N ARG A 145 -4.81 9.90 15.01
CA ARG A 145 -4.22 11.22 14.72
C ARG A 145 -2.75 11.23 15.11
N GLY A 146 -1.90 11.69 14.18
CA GLY A 146 -0.45 11.78 14.42
C GLY A 146 0.34 10.51 14.14
N LEU A 147 -0.32 9.35 14.00
CA LEU A 147 0.35 8.12 13.64
C LEU A 147 0.71 8.09 12.14
N HIS A 148 1.81 7.43 11.80
CA HIS A 148 2.12 7.06 10.44
C HIS A 148 1.05 6.07 9.89
N PRO A 149 0.83 5.95 8.56
CA PRO A 149 -0.11 4.95 8.00
C PRO A 149 0.16 3.50 8.44
N SER A 150 1.41 3.13 8.68
CA SER A 150 1.80 1.83 9.22
C SER A 150 1.50 1.62 10.71
N GLY A 151 1.02 2.64 11.43
CA GLY A 151 0.69 2.59 12.84
C GLY A 151 1.75 3.15 13.80
N PHE A 152 2.99 3.31 13.35
CA PHE A 152 4.06 3.87 14.17
C PHE A 152 3.84 5.35 14.49
N ARG A 153 4.28 5.75 15.68
CA ARG A 153 4.48 7.15 16.04
C ARG A 153 5.81 7.64 15.47
N GLU A 154 5.80 8.77 14.77
CA GLU A 154 7.01 9.31 14.15
C GLU A 154 7.82 10.13 15.16
N VAL A 155 9.09 9.76 15.37
CA VAL A 155 10.06 10.52 16.18
C VAL A 155 11.14 11.07 15.27
N MET A 156 11.43 12.37 15.39
CA MET A 156 12.45 13.05 14.60
C MET A 156 13.83 12.78 15.18
N VAL A 157 14.75 12.27 14.34
CA VAL A 157 16.13 11.90 14.71
C VAL A 157 17.12 12.76 13.95
N GLN A 158 18.11 13.31 14.65
CA GLN A 158 19.21 14.07 14.07
C GLN A 158 20.59 13.46 14.37
N ASN A 159 20.70 12.68 15.44
CA ASN A 159 21.92 12.01 15.88
C ASN A 159 21.63 10.54 16.22
N THR A 160 22.68 9.76 16.38
CA THR A 160 22.60 8.35 16.81
C THR A 160 22.08 8.20 18.25
N THR A 161 22.38 9.15 19.13
CA THR A 161 21.90 9.19 20.51
C THR A 161 20.39 9.34 20.62
N ASP A 162 19.75 10.02 19.66
CA ASP A 162 18.31 10.20 19.64
C ASP A 162 17.56 8.85 19.43
N LEU A 163 18.25 7.83 18.89
CA LEU A 163 17.68 6.50 18.70
C LEU A 163 17.49 5.73 20.00
N GLU A 164 18.31 5.99 21.00
CA GLU A 164 18.26 5.27 22.28
C GLU A 164 16.99 5.55 23.10
N ILE A 165 16.29 6.65 22.77
CA ILE A 165 15.05 7.08 23.44
C ILE A 165 13.82 6.46 22.76
N ILE A 166 13.98 5.90 21.56
CA ILE A 166 12.87 5.40 20.73
C ILE A 166 12.49 3.98 21.14
N ASP A 167 11.21 3.78 21.36
CA ASP A 167 10.63 2.45 21.58
C ASP A 167 10.43 1.74 20.23
N PRO A 168 11.15 0.62 19.95
CA PRO A 168 11.07 -0.06 18.66
C PRO A 168 9.70 -0.68 18.35
N GLU A 169 8.86 -0.94 19.36
CA GLU A 169 7.54 -1.57 19.18
C GLU A 169 6.45 -0.59 18.75
N THR A 170 6.52 0.65 19.21
CA THR A 170 5.45 1.65 19.01
C THR A 170 5.88 2.84 18.16
N GLU A 171 7.18 3.13 18.13
CA GLU A 171 7.74 4.30 17.51
C GLU A 171 8.66 3.96 16.32
N ALA A 172 8.80 4.90 15.40
CA ALA A 172 9.71 4.79 14.26
C ALA A 172 10.49 6.07 14.03
N ALA A 173 11.75 5.91 13.67
CA ALA A 173 12.66 7.02 13.43
C ALA A 173 12.38 7.72 12.09
N ARG A 174 12.36 9.03 12.09
CA ARG A 174 12.35 9.87 10.90
C ARG A 174 13.58 10.76 10.90
N VAL A 175 14.56 10.49 10.05
CA VAL A 175 15.80 11.25 9.96
C VAL A 175 15.53 12.66 9.42
N GLY A 176 16.03 13.66 10.10
CA GLY A 176 15.86 15.06 9.77
C GLY A 176 16.42 15.43 8.40
N ARG A 177 15.82 16.45 7.74
CA ARG A 177 16.23 16.92 6.41
C ARG A 177 17.68 17.43 6.38
N SER A 178 18.12 18.09 7.42
CA SER A 178 19.46 18.71 7.54
C SER A 178 20.58 17.71 7.81
N VAL A 179 20.27 16.45 8.14
CA VAL A 179 21.26 15.40 8.41
C VAL A 179 21.97 15.02 7.11
N GLY A 180 23.31 15.13 7.09
CA GLY A 180 24.14 14.77 5.94
C GLY A 180 24.30 13.27 5.74
N GLY A 181 24.85 12.83 4.57
CA GLY A 181 24.99 11.41 4.18
C GLY A 181 25.73 10.60 5.23
N ARG A 182 26.96 10.97 5.61
CA ARG A 182 27.76 10.26 6.61
C ARG A 182 27.06 10.01 7.94
N LYS A 183 26.32 11.01 8.46
CA LYS A 183 25.53 10.81 9.69
C LYS A 183 24.35 9.89 9.47
N ARG A 184 23.75 9.90 8.26
CA ARG A 184 22.64 9.00 7.93
C ARG A 184 23.07 7.54 7.93
N GLU A 185 24.22 7.22 7.37
CA GLU A 185 24.80 5.87 7.41
C GLU A 185 24.95 5.38 8.85
N GLN A 186 25.54 6.21 9.72
CA GLN A 186 25.69 5.88 11.14
C GLN A 186 24.32 5.67 11.84
N ILE A 187 23.34 6.53 11.54
CA ILE A 187 21.98 6.40 12.08
C ILE A 187 21.31 5.13 11.56
N TYR A 188 21.51 4.77 10.29
CA TYR A 188 20.91 3.55 9.71
C TYR A 188 21.53 2.29 10.33
N SER A 189 22.84 2.20 10.44
CA SER A 189 23.53 1.08 11.08
C SER A 189 23.07 0.94 12.53
N ARG A 190 23.02 2.04 13.28
CA ARG A 190 22.58 2.01 14.68
C ARG A 190 21.09 1.66 14.83
N ALA A 191 20.24 2.12 13.92
CA ALA A 191 18.83 1.79 13.93
C ALA A 191 18.60 0.29 13.60
N ASP A 192 19.38 -0.28 12.69
CA ASP A 192 19.33 -1.71 12.36
C ASP A 192 19.80 -2.56 13.55
N GLU A 193 20.84 -2.15 14.28
CA GLU A 193 21.30 -2.80 15.53
C GLU A 193 20.23 -2.79 16.64
N LEU A 194 19.52 -1.68 16.80
CA LEU A 194 18.46 -1.51 17.80
C LEU A 194 17.09 -2.05 17.36
N GLY A 195 16.97 -2.54 16.13
CA GLY A 195 15.71 -3.00 15.55
C GLY A 195 14.69 -1.87 15.33
N ILE A 196 15.13 -0.62 15.19
CA ILE A 196 14.25 0.54 15.02
C ILE A 196 13.96 0.78 13.53
N ARG A 197 12.69 0.87 13.17
CA ARG A 197 12.30 1.16 11.79
C ARG A 197 12.57 2.62 11.40
N VAL A 198 13.32 2.84 10.32
CA VAL A 198 13.52 4.16 9.71
C VAL A 198 12.53 4.36 8.55
N LEU A 199 11.66 5.39 8.66
CA LEU A 199 10.57 5.65 7.69
C LEU A 199 11.03 6.29 6.37
N ASN A 200 12.15 7.02 6.38
CA ASN A 200 12.64 7.78 5.23
C ASN A 200 14.07 7.39 4.83
N ARG A 201 14.35 6.08 4.82
CA ARG A 201 15.63 5.54 4.34
C ARG A 201 15.82 5.90 2.87
N ARG A 202 16.99 6.37 2.50
CA ARG A 202 17.38 6.62 1.10
C ARG A 202 17.91 5.34 0.48
N ARG A 203 17.64 5.13 -0.81
CA ARG A 203 18.12 3.96 -1.54
C ARG A 203 19.60 4.01 -1.87
N ASP A 204 20.16 5.23 -1.98
CA ASP A 204 21.53 5.50 -2.45
C ASP A 204 22.55 5.62 -1.31
N ILE A 205 22.20 5.23 -0.09
CA ILE A 205 23.06 5.26 1.09
C ILE A 205 22.89 3.97 1.87
#